data_d994947cebe7a03237f4301200ad6634
#
_entry.id   d994947cebe7a03237f4301200ad6634
#
_cell.length_a   1.000
_cell.length_b   1.000
_cell.length_c   1.000
_cell.angle_alpha   90.00
_cell.angle_beta   90.00
_cell.angle_gamma   90.00
#
_symmetry.space_group_name_H-M   'P 1'
#
loop_
_entity.id
_entity.type
_entity.pdbx_description
1 polymer ?
#
loop_
_entity_poly.entity_id
_entity_poly.type
_entity_poly.pdbx_seq_one_letter_code
_entity_poly.pdbx_strand_id
1 'polypeptide(L)'
;MAVVGTNGWNAIAYGNGKYVAVGANGYVTTSTDGVNWTTPKQIAGSSYTWNGIIYANGKFVVCGQYSYIAVSTDGTNWTTYKVDSSATYNWADIAYGNSKFVVVGSSGRISTSANGTSWTTPKWFDSSHGLLSIAYGNGRFVTMGNGSTYIGVSTDGTTWSKYAVPSSMLIGYGMAFGNGKFVCSSSNGHIFTSNDGQTWTKFTTDVNGNW
;
A
#
# COMPACT_ATOMS: atom_id res chain seq x y z
N MET A 1 -27.58 10.66 -0.33
CA MET A 1 -26.23 10.06 -0.33
C MET A 1 -26.19 9.02 -1.42
N ALA A 2 -25.29 9.12 -2.36
CA ALA A 2 -25.08 8.06 -3.33
C ALA A 2 -24.48 6.85 -2.61
N VAL A 3 -25.17 5.72 -2.64
CA VAL A 3 -24.66 4.46 -2.10
C VAL A 3 -23.76 3.83 -3.15
N VAL A 4 -22.46 3.76 -2.87
CA VAL A 4 -21.44 3.18 -3.77
C VAL A 4 -21.41 1.64 -3.62
N GLY A 5 -22.57 1.01 -3.60
CA GLY A 5 -22.71 -0.44 -3.43
C GLY A 5 -22.46 -0.92 -1.99
N THR A 6 -22.57 -2.23 -1.79
CA THR A 6 -22.32 -2.91 -0.49
C THR A 6 -20.94 -3.53 -0.41
N ASN A 7 -20.04 -3.22 -1.38
CA ASN A 7 -18.69 -3.79 -1.41
C ASN A 7 -17.77 -3.08 -0.41
N GLY A 8 -16.87 -3.84 0.23
CA GLY A 8 -15.81 -3.26 1.05
C GLY A 8 -14.79 -2.52 0.19
N TRP A 9 -14.57 -1.24 0.46
CA TRP A 9 -13.53 -0.43 -0.17
C TRP A 9 -12.29 -0.43 0.72
N ASN A 10 -11.11 -0.72 0.14
CA ASN A 10 -9.87 -0.88 0.89
C ASN A 10 -8.90 0.29 0.69
N ALA A 11 -8.88 0.87 -0.50
CA ALA A 11 -7.92 1.93 -0.81
C ALA A 11 -8.47 2.91 -1.85
N ILE A 12 -7.95 4.13 -1.83
CA ILE A 12 -8.32 5.22 -2.72
C ILE A 12 -7.07 6.00 -3.13
N ALA A 13 -7.03 6.43 -4.39
CA ALA A 13 -6.02 7.36 -4.88
C ALA A 13 -6.66 8.47 -5.71
N TYR A 14 -6.01 9.63 -5.73
CA TYR A 14 -6.36 10.73 -6.63
C TYR A 14 -5.24 10.94 -7.65
N GLY A 15 -5.63 11.10 -8.90
CA GLY A 15 -4.71 11.40 -9.99
C GLY A 15 -5.46 11.61 -11.30
N ASN A 16 -4.83 12.31 -12.23
CA ASN A 16 -5.41 12.62 -13.54
C ASN A 16 -6.86 13.18 -13.43
N GLY A 17 -7.11 14.06 -12.43
CA GLY A 17 -8.41 14.68 -12.21
C GLY A 17 -9.51 13.75 -11.67
N LYS A 18 -9.16 12.56 -11.16
CA LYS A 18 -10.13 11.57 -10.63
C LYS A 18 -9.69 10.97 -9.31
N TYR A 19 -10.66 10.68 -8.49
CA TYR A 19 -10.55 9.71 -7.40
C TYR A 19 -10.85 8.31 -7.95
N VAL A 20 -10.08 7.33 -7.55
CA VAL A 20 -10.29 5.91 -7.88
C VAL A 20 -10.26 5.12 -6.59
N ALA A 21 -11.35 4.46 -6.24
CA ALA A 21 -11.45 3.57 -5.09
C ALA A 21 -11.50 2.11 -5.56
N VAL A 22 -10.77 1.25 -4.84
CA VAL A 22 -10.66 -0.20 -5.12
C VAL A 22 -10.95 -1.01 -3.85
N GLY A 23 -11.43 -2.23 -4.02
CA GLY A 23 -11.78 -3.03 -2.85
C GLY A 23 -12.04 -4.50 -3.12
N ALA A 24 -12.93 -5.07 -2.30
CA ALA A 24 -13.30 -6.47 -2.35
C ALA A 24 -13.91 -6.89 -3.69
N ASN A 25 -13.83 -8.19 -4.01
CA ASN A 25 -14.42 -8.81 -5.19
C ASN A 25 -14.02 -8.15 -6.52
N GLY A 26 -12.83 -7.56 -6.59
CA GLY A 26 -12.31 -6.95 -7.81
C GLY A 26 -12.90 -5.59 -8.18
N TYR A 27 -13.73 -5.00 -7.35
CA TYR A 27 -14.45 -3.78 -7.68
C TYR A 27 -13.58 -2.53 -7.69
N VAL A 28 -13.91 -1.64 -8.62
CA VAL A 28 -13.37 -0.28 -8.76
C VAL A 28 -14.52 0.68 -9.03
N THR A 29 -14.42 1.89 -8.50
CA THR A 29 -15.31 3.02 -8.81
C THR A 29 -14.50 4.29 -8.91
N THR A 30 -15.03 5.28 -9.62
CA THR A 30 -14.33 6.56 -9.84
C THR A 30 -15.25 7.74 -9.56
N SER A 31 -14.64 8.86 -9.19
CA SER A 31 -15.31 10.14 -9.02
C SER A 31 -14.40 11.28 -9.47
N THR A 32 -14.95 12.34 -10.03
CA THR A 32 -14.21 13.57 -10.35
C THR A 32 -14.33 14.63 -9.26
N ASP A 33 -15.32 14.53 -8.38
CA ASP A 33 -15.65 15.52 -7.35
C ASP A 33 -15.57 14.98 -5.90
N GLY A 34 -15.34 13.66 -5.76
CA GLY A 34 -15.31 12.97 -4.46
C GLY A 34 -16.68 12.73 -3.84
N VAL A 35 -17.76 13.18 -4.49
CA VAL A 35 -19.16 13.09 -4.02
C VAL A 35 -19.98 12.16 -4.88
N ASN A 36 -19.91 12.32 -6.19
CA ASN A 36 -20.64 11.51 -7.17
C ASN A 36 -19.73 10.41 -7.71
N TRP A 37 -20.08 9.16 -7.47
CA TRP A 37 -19.27 8.00 -7.84
C TRP A 37 -19.95 7.19 -8.94
N THR A 38 -19.17 6.64 -9.85
CA THR A 38 -19.67 5.76 -10.92
C THR A 38 -20.18 4.44 -10.34
N THR A 39 -21.05 3.76 -11.08
CA THR A 39 -21.45 2.39 -10.75
C THR A 39 -20.19 1.51 -10.68
N PRO A 40 -19.97 0.77 -9.57
CA PRO A 40 -18.80 -0.10 -9.41
C PRO A 40 -18.71 -1.15 -10.52
N LYS A 41 -17.49 -1.37 -11.02
CA LYS A 41 -17.19 -2.39 -12.04
C LYS A 41 -16.04 -3.27 -11.53
N GLN A 42 -15.96 -4.51 -12.01
CA GLN A 42 -14.82 -5.37 -11.74
C GLN A 42 -13.65 -5.04 -12.67
N ILE A 43 -12.46 -4.96 -12.13
CA ILE A 43 -11.24 -4.86 -12.93
C ILE A 43 -11.02 -6.19 -13.65
N ALA A 44 -11.04 -6.16 -14.99
CA ALA A 44 -10.80 -7.31 -15.86
C ALA A 44 -11.64 -8.57 -15.51
N GLY A 45 -12.86 -8.38 -14.98
CA GLY A 45 -13.73 -9.49 -14.57
C GLY A 45 -13.21 -10.31 -13.38
N SER A 46 -12.21 -9.80 -12.65
CA SER A 46 -11.60 -10.49 -11.53
C SER A 46 -12.45 -10.40 -10.26
N SER A 47 -12.45 -11.46 -9.45
CA SER A 47 -13.04 -11.47 -8.11
C SER A 47 -11.99 -11.29 -7.00
N TYR A 48 -10.77 -10.89 -7.35
CA TYR A 48 -9.66 -10.69 -6.39
C TYR A 48 -9.88 -9.43 -5.58
N THR A 49 -9.54 -9.48 -4.30
CA THR A 49 -9.54 -8.26 -3.48
C THR A 49 -8.33 -7.41 -3.82
N TRP A 50 -8.59 -6.14 -4.12
CA TRP A 50 -7.58 -5.10 -4.29
C TRP A 50 -7.34 -4.41 -2.94
N ASN A 51 -6.07 -4.31 -2.52
CA ASN A 51 -5.71 -3.84 -1.18
C ASN A 51 -5.09 -2.45 -1.18
N GLY A 52 -4.30 -2.12 -2.18
CA GLY A 52 -3.62 -0.83 -2.30
C GLY A 52 -3.71 -0.24 -3.69
N ILE A 53 -3.69 1.08 -3.79
CA ILE A 53 -3.68 1.84 -5.05
C ILE A 53 -2.83 3.08 -4.91
N ILE A 54 -2.09 3.41 -5.96
CA ILE A 54 -1.36 4.67 -6.07
C ILE A 54 -1.55 5.26 -7.47
N TYR A 55 -1.56 6.60 -7.57
CA TYR A 55 -1.34 7.28 -8.83
C TYR A 55 0.06 7.85 -8.86
N ALA A 56 0.87 7.39 -9.79
CA ALA A 56 2.24 7.86 -9.98
C ALA A 56 2.70 7.58 -11.40
N ASN A 57 3.64 8.38 -11.89
CA ASN A 57 4.21 8.24 -13.22
C ASN A 57 3.14 8.12 -14.32
N GLY A 58 2.08 8.97 -14.23
CA GLY A 58 1.01 9.06 -15.22
C GLY A 58 0.01 7.91 -15.23
N LYS A 59 -0.03 7.06 -14.20
CA LYS A 59 -0.94 5.91 -14.14
C LYS A 59 -1.38 5.57 -12.72
N PHE A 60 -2.53 4.94 -12.62
CA PHE A 60 -2.97 4.21 -11.44
C PHE A 60 -2.35 2.81 -11.46
N VAL A 61 -1.79 2.39 -10.35
CA VAL A 61 -1.29 1.03 -10.13
C VAL A 61 -1.94 0.49 -8.87
N VAL A 62 -2.60 -0.65 -9.00
CA VAL A 62 -3.34 -1.33 -7.94
C VAL A 62 -2.65 -2.64 -7.62
N CYS A 63 -2.55 -2.98 -6.34
CA CYS A 63 -2.03 -4.27 -5.88
C CYS A 63 -3.09 -5.04 -5.08
N GLY A 64 -3.03 -6.37 -5.14
CA GLY A 64 -4.04 -7.19 -4.47
C GLY A 64 -3.67 -8.65 -4.30
N GLN A 65 -4.70 -9.48 -4.18
CA GLN A 65 -4.56 -10.91 -3.91
C GLN A 65 -3.94 -11.67 -5.09
N TYR A 66 -3.42 -12.86 -4.79
CA TYR A 66 -2.91 -13.86 -5.76
C TYR A 66 -1.80 -13.33 -6.67
N SER A 67 -0.96 -12.42 -6.18
CA SER A 67 0.15 -11.77 -6.90
C SER A 67 -0.30 -10.82 -8.02
N TYR A 68 -1.57 -10.42 -8.07
CA TYR A 68 -2.05 -9.55 -9.13
C TYR A 68 -1.76 -8.07 -8.86
N ILE A 69 -1.43 -7.40 -9.96
CA ILE A 69 -1.34 -5.95 -10.11
C ILE A 69 -2.30 -5.55 -11.23
N ALA A 70 -2.96 -4.42 -11.11
CA ALA A 70 -3.72 -3.82 -12.20
C ALA A 70 -3.22 -2.42 -12.50
N VAL A 71 -3.17 -2.04 -13.77
CA VAL A 71 -2.67 -0.75 -14.23
C VAL A 71 -3.69 -0.08 -15.14
N SER A 72 -3.90 1.22 -14.94
CA SER A 72 -4.75 2.06 -15.77
C SER A 72 -4.17 3.46 -15.90
N THR A 73 -4.26 4.09 -17.06
CA THR A 73 -3.91 5.49 -17.27
C THR A 73 -5.08 6.44 -17.02
N ASP A 74 -6.31 5.93 -17.09
CA ASP A 74 -7.54 6.72 -17.01
C ASP A 74 -8.45 6.39 -15.81
N GLY A 75 -8.09 5.36 -15.00
CA GLY A 75 -8.85 4.87 -13.86
C GLY A 75 -10.10 4.05 -14.24
N THR A 76 -10.34 3.83 -15.54
CA THR A 76 -11.55 3.18 -16.06
C THR A 76 -11.24 1.89 -16.82
N ASN A 77 -10.22 1.92 -17.66
CA ASN A 77 -9.73 0.79 -18.44
C ASN A 77 -8.51 0.19 -17.78
N TRP A 78 -8.54 -1.08 -17.46
CA TRP A 78 -7.52 -1.76 -16.65
C TRP A 78 -6.91 -2.95 -17.36
N THR A 79 -5.61 -3.12 -17.20
CA THR A 79 -4.87 -4.32 -17.61
C THR A 79 -4.26 -4.96 -16.37
N THR A 80 -4.42 -6.28 -16.23
CA THR A 80 -3.91 -7.03 -15.09
C THR A 80 -2.60 -7.72 -15.45
N TYR A 81 -1.70 -7.79 -14.46
CA TYR A 81 -0.40 -8.45 -14.53
C TYR A 81 -0.22 -9.33 -13.32
N LYS A 82 0.51 -10.40 -13.43
CA LYS A 82 0.89 -11.24 -12.31
C LYS A 82 2.37 -11.06 -12.03
N VAL A 83 2.72 -10.65 -10.78
CA VAL A 83 4.12 -10.42 -10.39
C VAL A 83 4.92 -11.71 -10.40
N ASP A 84 4.30 -12.80 -9.98
CA ASP A 84 4.88 -14.14 -10.00
C ASP A 84 3.81 -15.14 -10.45
N SER A 85 4.02 -15.79 -11.58
CA SER A 85 3.05 -16.73 -12.17
C SER A 85 2.91 -18.02 -11.35
N SER A 86 3.93 -18.39 -10.60
CA SER A 86 3.98 -19.63 -9.80
C SER A 86 3.44 -19.47 -8.38
N ALA A 87 3.11 -18.24 -7.97
CA ALA A 87 2.80 -17.93 -6.58
C ALA A 87 1.48 -17.18 -6.38
N THR A 88 0.95 -17.27 -5.16
CA THR A 88 -0.34 -16.71 -4.73
C THR A 88 -0.17 -15.78 -3.53
N TYR A 89 0.82 -14.87 -3.58
CA TYR A 89 1.02 -13.88 -2.52
C TYR A 89 -0.11 -12.86 -2.51
N ASN A 90 -0.39 -12.31 -1.34
CA ASN A 90 -1.26 -11.15 -1.23
C ASN A 90 -0.38 -9.91 -1.05
N TRP A 91 -0.44 -9.00 -2.01
CA TRP A 91 0.14 -7.67 -1.89
C TRP A 91 -0.79 -6.82 -1.03
N ALA A 92 -0.21 -6.17 -0.02
CA ALA A 92 -0.96 -5.37 0.94
C ALA A 92 -0.98 -3.89 0.57
N ASP A 93 0.16 -3.36 0.14
CA ASP A 93 0.31 -1.92 -0.11
C ASP A 93 1.36 -1.64 -1.18
N ILE A 94 1.32 -0.42 -1.74
CA ILE A 94 2.17 0.04 -2.83
C ILE A 94 2.61 1.48 -2.62
N ALA A 95 3.89 1.76 -2.86
CA ALA A 95 4.44 3.11 -2.89
C ALA A 95 5.20 3.38 -4.19
N TYR A 96 5.38 4.65 -4.51
CA TYR A 96 6.24 5.10 -5.62
C TYR A 96 7.23 6.14 -5.14
N GLY A 97 8.47 5.97 -5.51
CA GLY A 97 9.54 6.89 -5.24
C GLY A 97 10.81 6.49 -5.96
N ASN A 98 11.74 7.40 -6.10
CA ASN A 98 13.01 7.17 -6.80
C ASN A 98 12.80 6.42 -8.13
N SER A 99 11.79 6.86 -8.92
CA SER A 99 11.40 6.30 -10.24
C SER A 99 11.00 4.81 -10.22
N LYS A 100 10.58 4.27 -9.06
CA LYS A 100 10.14 2.87 -8.91
C LYS A 100 8.83 2.76 -8.14
N PHE A 101 8.02 1.83 -8.57
CA PHE A 101 6.94 1.25 -7.77
C PHE A 101 7.52 0.15 -6.88
N VAL A 102 7.08 0.09 -5.64
CA VAL A 102 7.44 -0.95 -4.67
C VAL A 102 6.16 -1.49 -4.06
N VAL A 103 5.92 -2.79 -4.17
CA VAL A 103 4.82 -3.49 -3.48
C VAL A 103 5.35 -4.34 -2.34
N VAL A 104 4.58 -4.35 -1.26
CA VAL A 104 4.87 -5.15 -0.06
C VAL A 104 3.67 -6.03 0.28
N GLY A 105 3.89 -7.17 0.94
CA GLY A 105 2.78 -8.05 1.25
C GLY A 105 3.09 -9.24 2.13
N SER A 106 2.27 -10.27 1.99
CA SER A 106 2.30 -11.47 2.82
C SER A 106 3.68 -12.13 2.86
N SER A 107 4.01 -12.73 4.00
CA SER A 107 5.29 -13.39 4.24
C SER A 107 6.51 -12.48 4.01
N GLY A 108 6.37 -11.17 4.29
CA GLY A 108 7.45 -10.19 4.18
C GLY A 108 8.00 -9.98 2.78
N ARG A 109 7.20 -10.24 1.75
CA ARG A 109 7.65 -10.12 0.36
C ARG A 109 7.62 -8.70 -0.15
N ILE A 110 8.61 -8.39 -0.98
CA ILE A 110 8.78 -7.11 -1.66
C ILE A 110 9.10 -7.39 -3.13
N SER A 111 8.47 -6.62 -4.02
CA SER A 111 8.81 -6.59 -5.45
C SER A 111 8.82 -5.15 -5.95
N THR A 112 9.59 -4.89 -6.99
CA THR A 112 9.76 -3.55 -7.56
C THR A 112 9.51 -3.53 -9.06
N SER A 113 9.08 -2.38 -9.57
CA SER A 113 8.87 -2.15 -10.99
C SER A 113 9.20 -0.71 -11.36
N ALA A 114 9.87 -0.50 -12.48
CA ALA A 114 10.09 0.84 -13.02
C ALA A 114 8.86 1.38 -13.78
N ASN A 115 8.03 0.49 -14.32
CA ASN A 115 6.93 0.86 -15.21
C ASN A 115 5.53 0.46 -14.73
N GLY A 116 5.44 -0.30 -13.60
CA GLY A 116 4.20 -0.81 -13.03
C GLY A 116 3.66 -2.09 -13.70
N THR A 117 4.28 -2.55 -14.78
CA THR A 117 3.83 -3.73 -15.56
C THR A 117 4.80 -4.90 -15.50
N SER A 118 6.09 -4.62 -15.47
CA SER A 118 7.15 -5.64 -15.34
C SER A 118 7.74 -5.55 -13.94
N TRP A 119 7.65 -6.64 -13.19
CA TRP A 119 8.04 -6.70 -11.78
C TRP A 119 9.22 -7.63 -11.56
N THR A 120 10.05 -7.30 -10.59
CA THR A 120 11.15 -8.16 -10.17
C THR A 120 10.62 -9.41 -9.47
N THR A 121 11.37 -10.51 -9.48
CA THR A 121 11.07 -11.68 -8.65
C THR A 121 10.98 -11.24 -7.18
N PRO A 122 9.88 -11.57 -6.47
CA PRO A 122 9.70 -11.16 -5.08
C PRO A 122 10.82 -11.66 -4.17
N LYS A 123 11.33 -10.77 -3.33
CA LYS A 123 12.33 -11.08 -2.30
C LYS A 123 11.73 -10.99 -0.92
N TRP A 124 12.31 -11.73 0.04
CA TRP A 124 11.92 -11.63 1.45
C TRP A 124 12.68 -10.51 2.14
N PHE A 125 11.95 -9.65 2.82
CA PHE A 125 12.51 -8.76 3.85
C PHE A 125 12.54 -9.46 5.21
N ASP A 126 11.41 -10.11 5.56
CA ASP A 126 11.24 -10.88 6.78
C ASP A 126 10.27 -12.04 6.51
N SER A 127 10.78 -13.26 6.44
CA SER A 127 9.95 -14.42 6.11
C SER A 127 8.95 -14.81 7.21
N SER A 128 9.11 -14.25 8.41
CA SER A 128 8.28 -14.57 9.58
C SER A 128 7.02 -13.71 9.67
N HIS A 129 7.01 -12.51 9.06
CA HIS A 129 5.95 -11.54 9.21
C HIS A 129 5.50 -10.96 7.87
N GLY A 130 4.19 -10.77 7.71
CA GLY A 130 3.64 -10.05 6.56
C GLY A 130 3.87 -8.54 6.68
N LEU A 131 4.21 -7.88 5.58
CA LEU A 131 4.26 -6.42 5.50
C LEU A 131 2.86 -5.90 5.19
N LEU A 132 2.44 -4.85 5.89
CA LEU A 132 1.08 -4.30 5.81
C LEU A 132 1.04 -2.94 5.13
N SER A 133 2.07 -2.13 5.28
CA SER A 133 2.09 -0.79 4.70
C SER A 133 3.49 -0.35 4.28
N ILE A 134 3.53 0.54 3.31
CA ILE A 134 4.75 1.16 2.79
C ILE A 134 4.49 2.62 2.44
N ALA A 135 5.43 3.51 2.75
CA ALA A 135 5.43 4.90 2.31
C ALA A 135 6.79 5.30 1.74
N TYR A 136 6.78 6.32 0.86
CA TYR A 136 7.99 6.93 0.37
C TYR A 136 8.04 8.41 0.76
N GLY A 137 9.18 8.84 1.27
CA GLY A 137 9.43 10.22 1.61
C GLY A 137 10.88 10.45 2.02
N ASN A 138 11.36 11.69 1.98
CA ASN A 138 12.75 12.05 2.31
C ASN A 138 13.79 11.15 1.64
N GLY A 139 13.53 10.75 0.36
CA GLY A 139 14.45 9.93 -0.43
C GLY A 139 14.50 8.46 -0.06
N ARG A 140 13.54 7.94 0.73
CA ARG A 140 13.54 6.53 1.16
C ARG A 140 12.15 5.92 1.24
N PHE A 141 12.09 4.63 1.03
CA PHE A 141 10.93 3.79 1.33
C PHE A 141 11.02 3.32 2.78
N VAL A 142 9.90 3.31 3.46
CA VAL A 142 9.75 2.76 4.82
C VAL A 142 8.59 1.80 4.81
N THR A 143 8.78 0.57 5.32
CA THR A 143 7.73 -0.46 5.41
C THR A 143 7.69 -1.07 6.80
N MET A 144 6.50 -1.51 7.18
CA MET A 144 6.25 -2.19 8.44
C MET A 144 5.18 -3.27 8.29
N GLY A 145 5.12 -4.17 9.25
CA GLY A 145 4.23 -5.32 9.19
C GLY A 145 3.64 -5.74 10.52
N ASN A 146 2.83 -6.78 10.44
CA ASN A 146 2.14 -7.36 11.60
C ASN A 146 3.12 -8.15 12.46
N GLY A 147 3.24 -7.77 13.73
CA GLY A 147 4.08 -8.47 14.73
C GLY A 147 5.59 -8.38 14.44
N SER A 148 6.01 -7.65 13.42
CA SER A 148 7.43 -7.47 13.14
C SER A 148 8.09 -6.63 14.23
N THR A 149 9.25 -7.08 14.69
CA THR A 149 10.11 -6.31 15.59
C THR A 149 10.99 -5.32 14.83
N TYR A 150 10.82 -5.23 13.51
CA TYR A 150 11.64 -4.40 12.63
C TYR A 150 10.80 -3.60 11.65
N ILE A 151 11.29 -2.41 11.37
CA ILE A 151 10.89 -1.56 10.24
C ILE A 151 11.94 -1.75 9.14
N GLY A 152 11.48 -1.87 7.91
CA GLY A 152 12.34 -1.87 6.73
C GLY A 152 12.53 -0.47 6.19
N VAL A 153 13.78 -0.09 5.93
CA VAL A 153 14.13 1.18 5.27
C VAL A 153 15.01 0.90 4.05
N SER A 154 14.69 1.52 2.93
CA SER A 154 15.44 1.40 1.68
C SER A 154 15.50 2.73 0.95
N THR A 155 16.63 3.07 0.35
CA THR A 155 16.77 4.24 -0.53
C THR A 155 16.47 3.90 -1.99
N ASP A 156 16.58 2.63 -2.38
CA ASP A 156 16.47 2.17 -3.76
C ASP A 156 15.27 1.23 -4.03
N GLY A 157 14.52 0.85 -2.96
CA GLY A 157 13.41 -0.09 -3.00
C GLY A 157 13.82 -1.56 -3.18
N THR A 158 15.12 -1.86 -3.31
CA THR A 158 15.65 -3.21 -3.58
C THR A 158 16.52 -3.75 -2.47
N THR A 159 17.31 -2.89 -1.86
CA THR A 159 18.19 -3.20 -0.72
C THR A 159 17.57 -2.62 0.54
N TRP A 160 17.33 -3.45 1.54
CA TRP A 160 16.59 -3.08 2.74
C TRP A 160 17.42 -3.28 3.99
N SER A 161 17.41 -2.28 4.86
CA SER A 161 17.96 -2.35 6.21
C SER A 161 16.85 -2.52 7.23
N LYS A 162 17.10 -3.30 8.29
CA LYS A 162 16.18 -3.53 9.40
C LYS A 162 16.52 -2.62 10.57
N TYR A 163 15.51 -1.93 11.09
CA TYR A 163 15.63 -1.10 12.30
C TYR A 163 14.61 -1.57 13.33
N ALA A 164 15.08 -1.72 14.58
CA ALA A 164 14.20 -2.16 15.65
C ALA A 164 13.05 -1.17 15.90
N VAL A 165 11.86 -1.66 16.03
CA VAL A 165 10.71 -0.83 16.42
C VAL A 165 10.74 -0.57 17.94
N PRO A 166 10.20 0.58 18.41
CA PRO A 166 9.91 0.74 19.82
C PRO A 166 9.03 -0.40 20.34
N SER A 167 9.32 -0.94 21.52
CA SER A 167 8.61 -2.09 22.10
C SER A 167 7.08 -1.90 22.25
N SER A 168 6.63 -0.65 22.22
CA SER A 168 5.21 -0.28 22.26
C SER A 168 4.55 -0.20 20.88
N MET A 169 5.29 -0.38 19.77
CA MET A 169 4.75 -0.41 18.42
C MET A 169 4.46 -1.87 18.03
N LEU A 170 3.28 -2.39 18.41
CA LEU A 170 2.97 -3.80 18.26
C LEU A 170 2.58 -4.19 16.82
N ILE A 171 1.73 -3.40 16.16
CA ILE A 171 1.24 -3.63 14.79
C ILE A 171 1.04 -2.29 14.12
N GLY A 172 1.69 -2.06 13.00
CA GLY A 172 1.44 -0.87 12.17
C GLY A 172 0.46 -1.21 11.06
N TYR A 173 -0.74 -0.63 11.09
CA TYR A 173 -1.76 -0.88 10.07
C TYR A 173 -1.65 0.03 8.86
N GLY A 174 -1.28 1.29 9.08
CA GLY A 174 -1.17 2.27 8.01
C GLY A 174 0.00 3.21 8.22
N MET A 175 0.65 3.57 7.13
CA MET A 175 1.74 4.54 7.10
C MET A 175 1.48 5.58 6.03
N ALA A 176 1.76 6.84 6.36
CA ALA A 176 1.74 7.94 5.41
C ALA A 176 3.00 8.79 5.57
N PHE A 177 3.36 9.51 4.51
CA PHE A 177 4.39 10.53 4.55
C PHE A 177 3.79 11.88 4.17
N GLY A 178 4.06 12.87 4.97
CA GLY A 178 3.64 14.26 4.73
C GLY A 178 4.38 15.22 5.63
N ASN A 179 4.54 16.46 5.19
CA ASN A 179 5.23 17.52 5.92
C ASN A 179 6.60 17.07 6.50
N GLY A 180 7.38 16.33 5.69
CA GLY A 180 8.72 15.86 6.06
C GLY A 180 8.78 14.71 7.06
N LYS A 181 7.63 14.09 7.40
CA LYS A 181 7.55 13.01 8.41
C LYS A 181 6.82 11.79 7.89
N PHE A 182 7.30 10.62 8.25
CA PHE A 182 6.53 9.39 8.26
C PHE A 182 5.65 9.37 9.51
N VAL A 183 4.42 8.98 9.34
CA VAL A 183 3.43 8.81 10.42
C VAL A 183 2.81 7.44 10.28
N CYS A 184 2.74 6.68 11.35
CA CYS A 184 2.06 5.40 11.36
C CYS A 184 1.14 5.23 12.58
N SER A 185 0.05 4.50 12.39
CA SER A 185 -0.86 4.08 13.44
C SER A 185 -0.47 2.69 13.97
N SER A 186 -0.71 2.44 15.25
CA SER A 186 -0.47 1.15 15.89
C SER A 186 -1.73 0.61 16.55
N SER A 187 -1.85 -0.72 16.60
CA SER A 187 -3.03 -1.43 17.16
C SER A 187 -3.37 -1.10 18.60
N ASN A 188 -2.45 -0.50 19.34
CA ASN A 188 -2.65 -0.13 20.77
C ASN A 188 -2.99 1.35 20.95
N GLY A 189 -3.56 2.00 19.93
CA GLY A 189 -4.03 3.39 20.01
C GLY A 189 -2.91 4.43 20.01
N HIS A 190 -1.71 4.09 19.58
CA HIS A 190 -0.60 5.02 19.49
C HIS A 190 -0.32 5.46 18.06
N ILE A 191 0.15 6.70 17.93
CA ILE A 191 0.70 7.25 16.70
C ILE A 191 2.22 7.35 16.88
N PHE A 192 2.95 6.95 15.86
CA PHE A 192 4.40 7.09 15.82
C PHE A 192 4.81 7.97 14.64
N THR A 193 5.82 8.79 14.84
CA THR A 193 6.37 9.65 13.78
C THR A 193 7.87 9.49 13.66
N SER A 194 8.38 9.65 12.45
CA SER A 194 9.82 9.59 12.15
C SER A 194 10.16 10.54 11.00
N ASN A 195 11.32 11.17 11.04
CA ASN A 195 11.85 11.96 9.94
C ASN A 195 12.64 11.08 8.94
N ASP A 196 13.17 9.96 9.42
CA ASP A 196 14.15 9.13 8.70
C ASP A 196 13.70 7.66 8.52
N GLY A 197 12.56 7.27 9.10
CA GLY A 197 12.07 5.89 9.10
C GLY A 197 12.86 4.95 10.02
N GLN A 198 13.88 5.43 10.72
CA GLN A 198 14.78 4.65 11.57
C GLN A 198 14.52 4.89 13.05
N THR A 199 14.39 6.16 13.40
CA THR A 199 14.12 6.61 14.78
C THR A 199 12.70 7.09 14.89
N TRP A 200 11.93 6.55 15.84
CA TRP A 200 10.52 6.81 16.00
C TRP A 200 10.17 7.43 17.34
N THR A 201 9.35 8.47 17.29
CA THR A 201 8.76 9.10 18.47
C THR A 201 7.32 8.65 18.62
N LYS A 202 6.98 8.19 19.81
CA LYS A 202 5.62 7.77 20.18
C LYS A 202 4.81 8.96 20.66
N PHE A 203 3.55 9.03 20.21
CA PHE A 203 2.51 9.90 20.75
C PHE A 203 1.37 9.04 21.26
N THR A 204 0.97 9.28 22.51
CA THR A 204 -0.20 8.63 23.09
C THR A 204 -1.42 9.48 22.79
N THR A 205 -2.45 8.90 22.21
CA THR A 205 -3.75 9.55 22.08
C THR A 205 -4.55 9.28 23.35
N ASP A 206 -5.26 10.28 23.87
CA ASP A 206 -6.04 10.18 25.10
C ASP A 206 -7.30 9.29 24.98
N VAL A 207 -7.44 8.56 23.90
CA VAL A 207 -8.57 7.67 23.63
C VAL A 207 -8.10 6.21 23.68
N ASN A 208 -8.67 5.44 24.62
CA ASN A 208 -8.58 3.98 24.65
C ASN A 208 -9.39 3.41 23.47
N GLY A 209 -8.82 3.40 22.29
CA GLY A 209 -9.45 2.90 21.07
C GLY A 209 -8.49 2.02 20.26
N ASN A 210 -8.98 0.87 19.80
CA ASN A 210 -8.34 0.14 18.72
C ASN A 210 -8.66 0.88 17.40
N TRP A 211 -7.65 1.33 16.69
CA TRP A 211 -7.77 1.93 15.35
C TRP A 211 -7.73 0.86 14.27
#